data_e7f6de7a04b624a0c12bc67bc16bcbf3
#
_entry.id   e7f6de7a04b624a0c12bc67bc16bcbf3
#
_cell.length_a   1.000
_cell.length_b   1.000
_cell.length_c   1.000
_cell.angle_alpha   90.00
_cell.angle_beta   90.00
_cell.angle_gamma   90.00
#
_symmetry.space_group_name_H-M   'P 1'
#
loop_
_entity.id
_entity.type
_entity.pdbx_description
1 polymer ?
#
loop_
_entity_poly.entity_id
_entity_poly.type
_entity_poly.pdbx_seq_one_letter_code
_entity_poly.pdbx_strand_id
1 'polypeptide(L)'
;MNDPNWERSVLERVALAAVTEQRRARRWQIFFRFVWLSLIAVLVFSSLFGTKPEHLASSINGHTALIRLEGAISSENQTADYLIEGLDSAYQDSNTKGIIIQANSPGGSPVLSGRVFDEIRRQRQKHPEIPVHVVVEEVCASGCYYIASAADKIFVDKASIIGSIGVLSDGFGFTEAMAKLGVERRLQTAGNNKALGDPFSPSKESDQQWRQQLLNGIHNQFIQAVKQGRGQRLRNDPDLFSGLVWLGEQSIPLGLADGYGSVQSVARDVIKAEEVVDFSPRGDLADRFAKRFGVEFSSGVHSYLNQLFSPQLR
;
A
#
# COMPACT_ATOMS: atom_id res chain seq x y z
N MET A 1 42.41 33.26 64.59
CA MET A 1 41.69 32.24 65.38
C MET A 1 41.06 31.27 64.42
N ASN A 2 41.70 30.16 64.13
CA ASN A 2 41.10 29.11 63.27
C ASN A 2 40.27 28.21 64.16
N ASP A 3 38.96 28.18 63.96
CA ASP A 3 38.09 27.26 64.65
C ASP A 3 38.44 25.81 64.24
N PRO A 4 38.90 24.92 65.13
CA PRO A 4 39.35 23.60 64.79
C PRO A 4 38.22 22.69 64.25
N ASN A 5 36.98 23.14 64.29
CA ASN A 5 35.83 22.38 63.80
C ASN A 5 35.33 22.81 62.41
N TRP A 6 35.91 23.82 61.79
CA TRP A 6 35.42 24.30 60.49
C TRP A 6 35.55 23.25 59.39
N GLU A 7 36.64 22.48 59.38
CA GLU A 7 36.87 21.43 58.40
C GLU A 7 35.82 20.30 58.52
N ARG A 8 35.49 19.92 59.76
CA ARG A 8 34.42 18.94 60.02
C ARG A 8 33.06 19.46 59.57
N SER A 9 32.76 20.68 59.79
CA SER A 9 31.49 21.29 59.39
C SER A 9 31.33 21.47 57.87
N VAL A 10 32.44 21.65 57.16
CA VAL A 10 32.46 21.69 55.68
C VAL A 10 32.30 20.29 55.12
N LEU A 11 33.05 19.31 55.64
CA LEU A 11 32.89 17.89 55.20
C LEU A 11 31.50 17.35 55.45
N GLU A 12 30.90 17.68 56.57
CA GLU A 12 29.53 17.24 56.91
C GLU A 12 28.48 17.89 55.96
N ARG A 13 28.66 19.18 55.60
CA ARG A 13 27.78 19.86 54.61
C ARG A 13 27.94 19.29 53.21
N VAL A 14 29.18 18.98 52.78
CA VAL A 14 29.43 18.37 51.45
C VAL A 14 28.86 16.94 51.40
N ALA A 15 29.03 16.17 52.47
CA ALA A 15 28.46 14.81 52.55
C ALA A 15 26.95 14.82 52.56
N LEU A 16 26.31 15.69 53.31
CA LEU A 16 24.86 15.86 53.33
C LEU A 16 24.30 16.38 51.96
N ALA A 17 25.00 17.31 51.31
CA ALA A 17 24.65 17.78 49.99
C ALA A 17 24.73 16.63 48.95
N ALA A 18 25.77 15.81 48.97
CA ALA A 18 25.91 14.67 48.08
C ALA A 18 24.82 13.60 48.31
N VAL A 19 24.45 13.31 49.57
CA VAL A 19 23.34 12.38 49.89
C VAL A 19 21.98 12.91 49.44
N THR A 20 21.75 14.24 49.60
CA THR A 20 20.49 14.85 49.17
C THR A 20 20.38 14.85 47.64
N GLU A 21 21.48 15.10 46.93
CA GLU A 21 21.52 15.06 45.46
C GLU A 21 21.31 13.63 44.92
N GLN A 22 21.97 12.63 45.53
CA GLN A 22 21.70 11.23 45.17
C GLN A 22 20.25 10.81 45.43
N ARG A 23 19.64 11.24 46.52
CA ARG A 23 18.22 10.97 46.79
C ARG A 23 17.30 11.64 45.75
N ARG A 24 17.64 12.87 45.34
CA ARG A 24 16.91 13.60 44.32
C ARG A 24 17.03 12.93 42.96
N ALA A 25 18.25 12.54 42.55
CA ALA A 25 18.51 11.82 41.30
C ALA A 25 17.77 10.48 41.27
N ARG A 26 17.79 9.70 42.37
CA ARG A 26 17.05 8.42 42.49
C ARG A 26 15.55 8.63 42.36
N ARG A 27 14.96 9.69 42.95
CA ARG A 27 13.54 10.02 42.81
C ARG A 27 13.18 10.34 41.38
N TRP A 28 14.01 11.12 40.67
CA TRP A 28 13.81 11.43 39.25
C TRP A 28 13.93 10.20 38.37
N GLN A 29 14.90 9.32 38.61
CA GLN A 29 15.02 8.04 37.89
C GLN A 29 13.80 7.14 38.07
N ILE A 30 13.29 7.03 39.31
CA ILE A 30 12.08 6.27 39.61
C ILE A 30 10.88 6.88 38.90
N PHE A 31 10.71 8.22 38.96
CA PHE A 31 9.65 8.94 38.29
C PHE A 31 9.66 8.70 36.78
N PHE A 32 10.81 8.86 36.10
CA PHE A 32 10.90 8.58 34.67
C PHE A 32 10.68 7.12 34.31
N ARG A 33 11.09 6.17 35.15
CA ARG A 33 10.76 4.76 34.95
C ARG A 33 9.26 4.51 35.00
N PHE A 34 8.57 5.11 35.93
CA PHE A 34 7.10 4.99 36.03
C PHE A 34 6.41 5.68 34.84
N VAL A 35 6.87 6.84 34.39
CA VAL A 35 6.36 7.51 33.19
C VAL A 35 6.54 6.63 31.96
N TRP A 36 7.73 6.05 31.75
CA TRP A 36 7.99 5.13 30.66
C TRP A 36 7.15 3.86 30.72
N LEU A 37 7.01 3.24 31.91
CA LEU A 37 6.16 2.08 32.08
C LEU A 37 4.69 2.39 31.83
N SER A 38 4.22 3.54 32.28
CA SER A 38 2.84 4.01 31.99
C SER A 38 2.62 4.24 30.50
N LEU A 39 3.59 4.82 29.82
CA LEU A 39 3.51 5.06 28.37
C LEU A 39 3.47 3.75 27.58
N ILE A 40 4.31 2.77 27.97
CA ILE A 40 4.31 1.43 27.40
C ILE A 40 3.00 0.72 27.72
N ALA A 41 2.48 0.81 28.96
CA ALA A 41 1.22 0.22 29.35
C ALA A 41 0.04 0.81 28.57
N VAL A 42 0.02 2.13 28.32
CA VAL A 42 -1.00 2.80 27.49
C VAL A 42 -0.88 2.34 26.03
N LEU A 43 0.31 2.21 25.48
CA LEU A 43 0.54 1.69 24.13
C LEU A 43 0.08 0.24 23.99
N VAL A 44 0.44 -0.63 24.95
CA VAL A 44 0.02 -2.03 24.97
C VAL A 44 -1.50 -2.14 25.18
N PHE A 45 -2.08 -1.36 26.07
CA PHE A 45 -3.52 -1.31 26.29
C PHE A 45 -4.26 -0.82 25.05
N SER A 46 -3.78 0.24 24.40
CA SER A 46 -4.32 0.74 23.13
C SER A 46 -4.20 -0.28 21.98
N SER A 47 -3.14 -1.11 21.99
CA SER A 47 -2.95 -2.19 21.01
C SER A 47 -3.85 -3.41 21.29
N LEU A 48 -4.07 -3.75 22.55
CA LEU A 48 -4.84 -4.94 22.93
C LEU A 48 -6.35 -4.65 23.06
N PHE A 49 -6.70 -3.44 23.45
CA PHE A 49 -8.09 -3.00 23.70
C PHE A 49 -8.49 -1.82 22.83
N GLY A 50 -7.60 -1.38 21.90
CA GLY A 50 -7.96 -0.44 20.86
C GLY A 50 -9.13 -1.04 20.11
N THR A 51 -10.31 -0.56 20.39
CA THR A 51 -11.51 -0.87 19.65
C THR A 51 -11.16 -0.66 18.17
N LYS A 52 -11.34 -1.72 17.36
CA LYS A 52 -11.51 -1.52 15.91
C LYS A 52 -12.42 -0.29 15.83
N PRO A 53 -12.09 0.70 15.02
CA PRO A 53 -13.01 1.81 14.87
C PRO A 53 -14.35 1.19 14.49
N GLU A 54 -15.23 1.03 15.46
CA GLU A 54 -16.64 0.86 15.16
C GLU A 54 -16.95 2.03 14.26
N HIS A 55 -17.48 1.76 13.09
CA HIS A 55 -18.09 2.75 12.23
C HIS A 55 -19.26 3.37 13.01
N LEU A 56 -18.91 4.27 13.93
CA LEU A 56 -19.82 5.00 14.78
C LEU A 56 -20.56 5.99 13.89
N ALA A 57 -21.78 5.66 13.70
CA ALA A 57 -22.90 6.29 13.01
C ALA A 57 -23.23 5.57 11.69
N SER A 58 -23.75 4.36 11.80
CA SER A 58 -24.65 3.83 10.79
C SER A 58 -25.78 4.87 10.65
N SER A 59 -25.76 5.66 9.59
CA SER A 59 -26.90 6.53 9.28
C SER A 59 -28.12 5.64 9.08
N ILE A 60 -29.24 6.03 9.67
CA ILE A 60 -30.52 5.32 9.54
C ILE A 60 -30.91 5.19 8.05
N ASN A 61 -30.37 6.03 7.18
CA ASN A 61 -30.66 6.12 5.75
C ASN A 61 -29.69 5.35 4.84
N GLY A 62 -28.66 4.69 5.38
CA GLY A 62 -27.60 4.05 4.61
C GLY A 62 -26.52 5.03 4.12
N HIS A 63 -25.38 4.48 3.71
CA HIS A 63 -24.20 5.26 3.32
C HIS A 63 -23.51 4.67 2.07
N THR A 64 -22.64 5.48 1.49
CA THR A 64 -21.66 5.06 0.47
C THR A 64 -20.37 4.64 1.16
N ALA A 65 -19.92 3.40 0.94
CA ALA A 65 -18.63 2.94 1.41
C ALA A 65 -17.52 3.46 0.51
N LEU A 66 -16.47 4.04 1.09
CA LEU A 66 -15.28 4.50 0.40
C LEU A 66 -14.12 3.57 0.68
N ILE A 67 -13.39 3.15 -0.36
CA ILE A 67 -12.15 2.38 -0.24
C ILE A 67 -11.10 3.08 -1.10
N ARG A 68 -9.90 3.31 -0.54
CA ARG A 68 -8.83 4.01 -1.22
C ARG A 68 -7.88 3.05 -1.91
N LEU A 69 -7.57 3.34 -3.17
CA LEU A 69 -6.50 2.71 -3.93
C LEU A 69 -5.43 3.76 -4.22
N GLU A 70 -4.41 3.84 -3.39
CA GLU A 70 -3.37 4.86 -3.47
C GLU A 70 -2.00 4.24 -3.70
N GLY A 71 -1.18 4.90 -4.56
CA GLY A 71 0.19 4.53 -4.84
C GLY A 71 0.36 3.25 -5.65
N ALA A 72 1.58 2.70 -5.66
CA ALA A 72 1.90 1.50 -6.45
C ALA A 72 1.25 0.23 -5.88
N ILE A 73 0.74 -0.61 -6.77
CA ILE A 73 0.16 -1.91 -6.42
C ILE A 73 1.30 -2.91 -6.25
N SER A 74 1.69 -3.17 -5.02
CA SER A 74 2.78 -4.07 -4.67
C SER A 74 2.48 -4.89 -3.42
N SER A 75 3.21 -5.99 -3.24
CA SER A 75 3.14 -6.81 -2.02
C SER A 75 3.70 -6.07 -0.79
N GLU A 76 4.68 -5.19 -0.97
CA GLU A 76 5.27 -4.38 0.10
C GLU A 76 4.23 -3.42 0.70
N ASN A 77 3.37 -2.86 -0.13
CA ASN A 77 2.32 -1.94 0.30
C ASN A 77 1.03 -2.66 0.71
N GLN A 78 0.95 -3.98 0.57
CA GLN A 78 -0.24 -4.80 0.86
C GLN A 78 -1.52 -4.26 0.16
N THR A 79 -1.36 -3.54 -0.97
CA THR A 79 -2.43 -2.78 -1.63
C THR A 79 -3.63 -3.67 -1.98
N ALA A 80 -3.36 -4.88 -2.51
CA ALA A 80 -4.43 -5.80 -2.89
C ALA A 80 -5.18 -6.36 -1.68
N ASP A 81 -4.45 -6.68 -0.60
CA ASP A 81 -5.04 -7.24 0.61
C ASP A 81 -5.92 -6.20 1.31
N TYR A 82 -5.46 -4.95 1.39
CA TYR A 82 -6.26 -3.85 1.94
C TYR A 82 -7.53 -3.56 1.11
N LEU A 83 -7.43 -3.59 -0.22
CA LEU A 83 -8.61 -3.42 -1.06
C LEU A 83 -9.63 -4.54 -0.85
N ILE A 84 -9.18 -5.79 -0.78
CA ILE A 84 -10.04 -6.96 -0.55
C ILE A 84 -10.69 -6.89 0.83
N GLU A 85 -9.92 -6.57 1.87
CA GLU A 85 -10.44 -6.41 3.23
C GLU A 85 -11.47 -5.26 3.33
N GLY A 86 -11.19 -4.13 2.67
CA GLY A 86 -12.11 -3.01 2.59
C GLY A 86 -13.41 -3.37 1.88
N LEU A 87 -13.32 -4.10 0.76
CA LEU A 87 -14.49 -4.61 0.04
C LEU A 87 -15.32 -5.56 0.91
N ASP A 88 -14.69 -6.54 1.53
CA ASP A 88 -15.37 -7.50 2.41
C ASP A 88 -16.07 -6.79 3.57
N SER A 89 -15.41 -5.82 4.20
CA SER A 89 -15.99 -5.02 5.29
C SER A 89 -17.18 -4.19 4.82
N ALA A 90 -17.07 -3.54 3.63
CA ALA A 90 -18.15 -2.75 3.05
C ALA A 90 -19.38 -3.59 2.68
N TYR A 91 -19.16 -4.80 2.14
CA TYR A 91 -20.26 -5.71 1.80
C TYR A 91 -20.92 -6.37 3.02
N GLN A 92 -20.20 -6.48 4.15
CA GLN A 92 -20.76 -6.99 5.41
C GLN A 92 -21.61 -5.96 6.15
N ASP A 93 -21.45 -4.68 5.86
CA ASP A 93 -22.26 -3.63 6.48
C ASP A 93 -23.63 -3.50 5.77
N SER A 94 -24.69 -3.82 6.49
CA SER A 94 -26.07 -3.81 6.00
C SER A 94 -26.56 -2.42 5.55
N ASN A 95 -25.88 -1.34 5.95
CA ASN A 95 -26.22 0.03 5.61
C ASN A 95 -25.50 0.53 4.34
N THR A 96 -24.56 -0.24 3.79
CA THR A 96 -23.88 0.10 2.54
C THR A 96 -24.86 0.06 1.37
N LYS A 97 -25.01 1.20 0.66
CA LYS A 97 -25.86 1.34 -0.54
C LYS A 97 -25.09 1.25 -1.84
N GLY A 98 -23.79 1.45 -1.81
CA GLY A 98 -22.87 1.33 -2.91
C GLY A 98 -21.46 1.57 -2.43
N ILE A 99 -20.51 1.13 -3.23
CA ILE A 99 -19.08 1.20 -2.92
C ILE A 99 -18.40 2.10 -3.94
N ILE A 100 -17.54 3.01 -3.46
CA ILE A 100 -16.65 3.81 -4.28
C ILE A 100 -15.21 3.39 -3.99
N ILE A 101 -14.50 2.94 -5.01
CA ILE A 101 -13.05 2.82 -4.98
C ILE A 101 -12.47 4.15 -5.48
N GLN A 102 -11.93 4.94 -4.59
CA GLN A 102 -11.22 6.18 -4.91
C GLN A 102 -9.80 5.82 -5.36
N ALA A 103 -9.51 6.06 -6.64
CA ALA A 103 -8.28 5.57 -7.27
C ALA A 103 -7.31 6.70 -7.58
N ASN A 104 -6.08 6.57 -7.04
CA ASN A 104 -4.93 7.43 -7.35
C ASN A 104 -3.66 6.56 -7.39
N SER A 105 -3.46 5.82 -8.49
CA SER A 105 -2.41 4.80 -8.59
C SER A 105 -1.84 4.71 -10.01
N PRO A 106 -0.51 4.64 -10.16
CA PRO A 106 0.14 4.39 -11.45
C PRO A 106 0.03 2.93 -11.91
N GLY A 107 -0.55 2.04 -11.09
CA GLY A 107 -0.58 0.61 -11.34
C GLY A 107 0.50 -0.16 -10.57
N GLY A 108 0.91 -1.29 -11.08
CA GLY A 108 1.91 -2.16 -10.45
C GLY A 108 1.74 -3.63 -10.84
N SER A 109 1.84 -4.54 -9.88
CA SER A 109 1.82 -5.98 -10.10
C SER A 109 0.56 -6.46 -10.84
N PRO A 110 0.70 -7.12 -12.01
CA PRO A 110 -0.44 -7.67 -12.74
C PRO A 110 -1.14 -8.79 -11.96
N VAL A 111 -0.41 -9.55 -11.15
CA VAL A 111 -0.97 -10.64 -10.32
C VAL A 111 -1.89 -10.06 -9.24
N LEU A 112 -1.43 -9.03 -8.53
CA LEU A 112 -2.21 -8.40 -7.48
C LEU A 112 -3.42 -7.67 -8.05
N SER A 113 -3.26 -7.00 -9.20
CA SER A 113 -4.36 -6.35 -9.91
C SER A 113 -5.42 -7.35 -10.37
N GLY A 114 -5.01 -8.52 -10.89
CA GLY A 114 -5.91 -9.60 -11.27
C GLY A 114 -6.70 -10.16 -10.07
N ARG A 115 -6.05 -10.36 -8.92
CA ARG A 115 -6.72 -10.82 -7.68
C ARG A 115 -7.85 -9.85 -7.27
N VAL A 116 -7.59 -8.56 -7.27
CA VAL A 116 -8.59 -7.55 -6.91
C VAL A 116 -9.70 -7.48 -7.96
N PHE A 117 -9.35 -7.53 -9.24
CA PHE A 117 -10.34 -7.60 -10.34
C PHE A 117 -11.31 -8.77 -10.16
N ASP A 118 -10.78 -9.96 -9.91
CA ASP A 118 -11.58 -11.17 -9.73
C ASP A 118 -12.46 -11.06 -8.48
N GLU A 119 -11.93 -10.50 -7.39
CA GLU A 119 -12.69 -10.31 -6.16
C GLU A 119 -13.83 -9.29 -6.33
N ILE A 120 -13.60 -8.15 -6.97
CA ILE A 120 -14.66 -7.19 -7.28
C ILE A 120 -15.78 -7.87 -8.09
N ARG A 121 -15.40 -8.64 -9.12
CA ARG A 121 -16.39 -9.36 -9.94
C ARG A 121 -17.17 -10.41 -9.16
N ARG A 122 -16.49 -11.15 -8.28
CA ARG A 122 -17.12 -12.14 -7.38
C ARG A 122 -18.14 -11.49 -6.47
N GLN A 123 -17.76 -10.38 -5.83
CA GLN A 123 -18.63 -9.66 -4.91
C GLN A 123 -19.84 -9.05 -5.64
N ARG A 124 -19.63 -8.43 -6.80
CA ARG A 124 -20.73 -7.89 -7.63
C ARG A 124 -21.72 -8.96 -8.09
N GLN A 125 -21.28 -10.18 -8.37
CA GLN A 125 -22.16 -11.30 -8.70
C GLN A 125 -22.97 -11.77 -7.49
N LYS A 126 -22.37 -11.74 -6.30
CA LYS A 126 -23.00 -12.16 -5.04
C LYS A 126 -23.96 -11.11 -4.49
N HIS A 127 -23.66 -9.82 -4.73
CA HIS A 127 -24.38 -8.66 -4.20
C HIS A 127 -24.75 -7.68 -5.32
N PRO A 128 -25.61 -8.08 -6.27
CA PRO A 128 -25.96 -7.25 -7.43
C PRO A 128 -26.67 -5.94 -7.06
N GLU A 129 -27.22 -5.86 -5.84
CA GLU A 129 -27.91 -4.69 -5.30
C GLU A 129 -26.94 -3.59 -4.80
N ILE A 130 -25.67 -3.94 -4.54
CA ILE A 130 -24.65 -3.00 -4.05
C ILE A 130 -23.64 -2.72 -5.18
N PRO A 131 -23.80 -1.63 -5.94
CA PRO A 131 -22.92 -1.32 -7.06
C PRO A 131 -21.53 -0.90 -6.57
N VAL A 132 -20.51 -1.23 -7.37
CA VAL A 132 -19.13 -0.78 -7.19
C VAL A 132 -18.77 0.21 -8.27
N HIS A 133 -18.37 1.42 -7.88
CA HIS A 133 -17.91 2.45 -8.79
C HIS A 133 -16.44 2.78 -8.50
N VAL A 134 -15.69 3.14 -9.54
CA VAL A 134 -14.37 3.72 -9.39
C VAL A 134 -14.44 5.20 -9.67
N VAL A 135 -13.85 6.01 -8.80
CA VAL A 135 -13.65 7.44 -9.02
C VAL A 135 -12.15 7.69 -9.09
N VAL A 136 -11.70 8.11 -10.25
CA VAL A 136 -10.29 8.40 -10.50
C VAL A 136 -10.01 9.83 -10.08
N GLU A 137 -9.01 10.03 -9.23
CA GLU A 137 -8.50 11.36 -8.88
C GLU A 137 -7.54 11.85 -9.97
N GLU A 138 -6.23 11.77 -9.72
CA GLU A 138 -5.24 12.24 -10.69
C GLU A 138 -4.87 11.16 -11.70
N VAL A 139 -4.63 9.92 -11.24
CA VAL A 139 -4.17 8.83 -12.11
C VAL A 139 -4.78 7.49 -11.74
N CYS A 140 -5.20 6.73 -12.74
CA CYS A 140 -5.50 5.30 -12.63
C CYS A 140 -5.01 4.59 -13.90
N ALA A 141 -3.74 4.23 -13.90
CA ALA A 141 -3.06 3.67 -15.05
C ALA A 141 -2.64 2.21 -14.82
N SER A 142 -2.45 1.45 -15.92
CA SER A 142 -1.93 0.08 -15.90
C SER A 142 -2.71 -0.83 -14.93
N GLY A 143 -2.07 -1.45 -13.94
CA GLY A 143 -2.71 -2.32 -12.94
C GLY A 143 -3.89 -1.68 -12.21
N CYS A 144 -3.89 -0.34 -12.00
CA CYS A 144 -5.05 0.38 -11.47
C CYS A 144 -6.23 0.32 -12.43
N TYR A 145 -6.01 0.55 -13.72
CA TYR A 145 -7.07 0.45 -14.71
C TYR A 145 -7.55 -1.00 -14.89
N TYR A 146 -6.66 -1.97 -14.71
CA TYR A 146 -7.05 -3.39 -14.66
C TYR A 146 -8.13 -3.59 -13.58
N ILE A 147 -7.86 -3.13 -12.34
CA ILE A 147 -8.82 -3.19 -11.23
C ILE A 147 -10.09 -2.41 -11.56
N ALA A 148 -9.94 -1.16 -12.02
CA ALA A 148 -11.07 -0.27 -12.30
C ALA A 148 -12.03 -0.86 -13.34
N SER A 149 -11.51 -1.62 -14.30
CA SER A 149 -12.33 -2.24 -15.34
C SER A 149 -13.34 -3.27 -14.79
N ALA A 150 -13.13 -3.79 -13.55
CA ALA A 150 -14.09 -4.68 -12.89
C ALA A 150 -15.33 -3.98 -12.33
N ALA A 151 -15.32 -2.65 -12.21
CA ALA A 151 -16.41 -1.87 -11.62
C ALA A 151 -17.62 -1.74 -12.54
N ASP A 152 -18.77 -1.33 -11.97
CA ASP A 152 -19.98 -1.02 -12.73
C ASP A 152 -19.80 0.22 -13.59
N LYS A 153 -19.24 1.29 -13.00
CA LYS A 153 -18.91 2.53 -13.69
C LYS A 153 -17.60 3.11 -13.21
N ILE A 154 -16.93 3.84 -14.09
CA ILE A 154 -15.69 4.55 -13.84
C ILE A 154 -15.94 6.04 -14.08
N PHE A 155 -15.70 6.86 -13.06
CA PHE A 155 -15.82 8.31 -13.12
C PHE A 155 -14.45 8.95 -13.05
N VAL A 156 -14.27 10.06 -13.77
CA VAL A 156 -12.99 10.75 -13.90
C VAL A 156 -13.18 12.26 -13.77
N ASP A 157 -12.11 13.01 -13.49
CA ASP A 157 -12.01 14.42 -13.83
C ASP A 157 -11.56 14.57 -15.30
N LYS A 158 -11.73 15.76 -15.88
CA LYS A 158 -11.29 16.05 -17.26
C LYS A 158 -9.79 15.81 -17.44
N ALA A 159 -9.00 16.14 -16.43
CA ALA A 159 -7.54 16.05 -16.42
C ALA A 159 -7.01 14.74 -15.82
N SER A 160 -7.86 13.87 -15.29
CA SER A 160 -7.43 12.55 -14.80
C SER A 160 -6.71 11.78 -15.91
N ILE A 161 -5.69 11.03 -15.54
CA ILE A 161 -4.93 10.19 -16.47
C ILE A 161 -5.34 8.74 -16.26
N ILE A 162 -5.83 8.08 -17.34
CA ILE A 162 -6.23 6.67 -17.25
C ILE A 162 -5.72 5.85 -18.44
N GLY A 163 -5.87 4.53 -18.37
CA GLY A 163 -5.45 3.63 -19.44
C GLY A 163 -4.10 2.97 -19.15
N SER A 164 -3.09 3.22 -19.98
CA SER A 164 -1.82 2.49 -19.93
C SER A 164 -2.04 0.98 -19.95
N ILE A 165 -2.92 0.50 -20.86
CA ILE A 165 -3.23 -0.92 -21.02
C ILE A 165 -2.09 -1.57 -21.76
N GLY A 166 -1.02 -1.86 -21.01
CA GLY A 166 0.22 -2.41 -21.52
C GLY A 166 1.03 -3.05 -20.40
N VAL A 167 2.09 -3.74 -20.79
CA VAL A 167 3.02 -4.41 -19.86
C VAL A 167 4.43 -4.10 -20.30
N LEU A 168 5.29 -3.78 -19.36
CA LEU A 168 6.70 -3.54 -19.61
C LEU A 168 7.57 -4.44 -18.73
N SER A 169 8.77 -4.71 -19.21
CA SER A 169 9.87 -5.27 -18.42
C SER A 169 11.12 -4.49 -18.83
N ASP A 170 11.70 -3.79 -17.90
CA ASP A 170 12.93 -3.02 -18.09
C ASP A 170 14.10 -3.64 -17.34
N GLY A 171 15.31 -3.18 -17.68
CA GLY A 171 16.54 -3.60 -17.04
C GLY A 171 17.75 -2.97 -17.73
N PHE A 172 18.89 -3.08 -17.05
CA PHE A 172 20.18 -2.58 -17.55
C PHE A 172 21.08 -3.75 -17.92
N GLY A 173 21.97 -3.56 -18.92
CA GLY A 173 23.05 -4.49 -19.24
C GLY A 173 24.40 -3.90 -18.84
N PHE A 174 25.20 -4.65 -18.09
CA PHE A 174 26.50 -4.20 -17.56
C PHE A 174 27.70 -4.89 -18.22
N THR A 175 27.49 -5.73 -19.22
CA THR A 175 28.51 -6.55 -19.85
C THR A 175 29.70 -5.73 -20.36
N GLU A 176 29.44 -4.65 -21.11
CA GLU A 176 30.51 -3.78 -21.63
C GLU A 176 31.22 -2.99 -20.54
N ALA A 177 30.50 -2.52 -19.52
CA ALA A 177 31.09 -1.82 -18.39
C ALA A 177 32.07 -2.73 -17.62
N MET A 178 31.68 -3.98 -17.38
CA MET A 178 32.55 -4.97 -16.74
C MET A 178 33.82 -5.25 -17.58
N ALA A 179 33.66 -5.42 -18.89
CA ALA A 179 34.80 -5.63 -19.77
C ALA A 179 35.81 -4.47 -19.73
N LYS A 180 35.31 -3.21 -19.73
CA LYS A 180 36.16 -2.01 -19.62
C LYS A 180 36.88 -1.90 -18.27
N LEU A 181 36.29 -2.44 -17.21
CA LEU A 181 36.86 -2.44 -15.85
C LEU A 181 37.72 -3.69 -15.56
N GLY A 182 37.86 -4.60 -16.52
CA GLY A 182 38.60 -5.86 -16.31
C GLY A 182 37.91 -6.84 -15.38
N VAL A 183 36.59 -6.74 -15.20
CA VAL A 183 35.77 -7.62 -14.36
C VAL A 183 35.24 -8.78 -15.19
N GLU A 184 35.51 -10.00 -14.76
CA GLU A 184 35.06 -11.24 -15.39
C GLU A 184 33.84 -11.83 -14.65
N ARG A 185 32.79 -12.15 -15.39
CA ARG A 185 31.61 -12.86 -14.85
C ARG A 185 31.84 -14.38 -14.95
N ARG A 186 31.83 -15.07 -13.81
CA ARG A 186 31.99 -16.54 -13.70
C ARG A 186 30.67 -17.20 -13.31
N LEU A 187 29.67 -17.11 -14.19
CA LEU A 187 28.33 -17.69 -13.97
C LEU A 187 28.33 -19.18 -14.32
N GLN A 188 27.87 -20.01 -13.39
CA GLN A 188 27.57 -21.43 -13.62
C GLN A 188 26.08 -21.70 -13.35
N THR A 189 25.39 -22.34 -14.26
CA THR A 189 23.98 -22.66 -14.13
C THR A 189 23.71 -24.12 -14.44
N ALA A 190 22.72 -24.69 -13.78
CA ALA A 190 22.08 -25.93 -14.18
C ALA A 190 20.69 -25.56 -14.74
N GLY A 191 20.45 -25.96 -16.00
CA GLY A 191 19.29 -25.55 -16.80
C GLY A 191 19.65 -24.46 -17.81
N ASN A 192 19.37 -24.72 -19.10
CA ASN A 192 19.83 -23.93 -20.23
C ASN A 192 19.37 -22.46 -20.20
N ASN A 193 18.21 -22.19 -19.58
CA ASN A 193 17.59 -20.86 -19.55
C ASN A 193 17.61 -20.24 -18.14
N LYS A 194 18.39 -20.79 -17.21
CA LYS A 194 18.39 -20.32 -15.80
C LYS A 194 18.93 -18.88 -15.65
N ALA A 195 19.75 -18.43 -16.60
CA ALA A 195 20.31 -17.08 -16.63
C ALA A 195 19.51 -16.12 -17.52
N LEU A 196 18.27 -16.43 -17.83
CA LEU A 196 17.40 -15.56 -18.62
C LEU A 196 17.31 -14.18 -17.97
N GLY A 197 17.68 -13.14 -18.72
CA GLY A 197 17.62 -11.75 -18.21
C GLY A 197 18.73 -11.35 -17.24
N ASP A 198 19.81 -12.14 -17.09
CA ASP A 198 20.99 -11.76 -16.31
C ASP A 198 21.63 -10.47 -16.89
N PRO A 199 21.67 -9.36 -16.12
CA PRO A 199 22.18 -8.07 -16.60
C PRO A 199 23.70 -8.05 -16.80
N PHE A 200 24.41 -9.06 -16.29
CA PHE A 200 25.87 -9.17 -16.36
C PHE A 200 26.35 -10.15 -17.43
N SER A 201 25.43 -10.76 -18.18
CA SER A 201 25.73 -11.63 -19.31
C SER A 201 25.26 -11.02 -20.63
N PRO A 202 25.90 -11.37 -21.77
CA PRO A 202 25.42 -10.92 -23.08
C PRO A 202 23.96 -11.33 -23.31
N SER A 203 23.14 -10.40 -23.80
CA SER A 203 21.75 -10.68 -24.14
C SER A 203 21.70 -11.62 -25.35
N LYS A 204 20.90 -12.68 -25.26
CA LYS A 204 20.65 -13.61 -26.35
C LYS A 204 19.32 -13.29 -27.01
N GLU A 205 19.24 -13.47 -28.31
CA GLU A 205 18.00 -13.27 -29.09
C GLU A 205 16.87 -14.19 -28.60
N SER A 206 17.19 -15.44 -28.29
CA SER A 206 16.25 -16.41 -27.70
C SER A 206 15.65 -15.92 -26.38
N ASP A 207 16.45 -15.25 -25.54
CA ASP A 207 16.01 -14.72 -24.26
C ASP A 207 15.07 -13.52 -24.44
N GLN A 208 15.35 -12.67 -25.44
CA GLN A 208 14.49 -11.55 -25.82
C GLN A 208 13.15 -12.05 -26.36
N GLN A 209 13.16 -13.03 -27.25
CA GLN A 209 11.95 -13.64 -27.82
C GLN A 209 11.08 -14.26 -26.71
N TRP A 210 11.68 -15.01 -25.78
CA TRP A 210 10.95 -15.61 -24.67
C TRP A 210 10.35 -14.56 -23.74
N ARG A 211 11.09 -13.53 -23.38
CA ARG A 211 10.56 -12.42 -22.57
C ARG A 211 9.41 -11.71 -23.28
N GLN A 212 9.53 -11.47 -24.58
CA GLN A 212 8.44 -10.86 -25.36
C GLN A 212 7.18 -11.73 -25.36
N GLN A 213 7.32 -13.05 -25.43
CA GLN A 213 6.16 -13.97 -25.33
C GLN A 213 5.48 -13.89 -23.96
N LEU A 214 6.26 -13.80 -22.88
CA LEU A 214 5.70 -13.62 -21.53
C LEU A 214 4.96 -12.28 -21.40
N LEU A 215 5.53 -11.17 -21.90
CA LEU A 215 4.88 -9.87 -21.91
C LEU A 215 3.59 -9.88 -22.71
N ASN A 216 3.61 -10.49 -23.90
CA ASN A 216 2.41 -10.63 -24.73
C ASN A 216 1.32 -11.46 -24.03
N GLY A 217 1.70 -12.52 -23.29
CA GLY A 217 0.78 -13.33 -22.51
C GLY A 217 0.07 -12.53 -21.42
N ILE A 218 0.84 -11.75 -20.63
CA ILE A 218 0.30 -10.89 -19.57
C ILE A 218 -0.55 -9.77 -20.17
N HIS A 219 -0.09 -9.16 -21.26
CA HIS A 219 -0.83 -8.10 -21.96
C HIS A 219 -2.17 -8.60 -22.49
N ASN A 220 -2.20 -9.79 -23.08
CA ASN A 220 -3.45 -10.40 -23.54
C ASN A 220 -4.42 -10.65 -22.39
N GLN A 221 -3.96 -11.11 -21.22
CA GLN A 221 -4.79 -11.26 -20.04
C GLN A 221 -5.40 -9.92 -19.60
N PHE A 222 -4.61 -8.84 -19.58
CA PHE A 222 -5.09 -7.51 -19.27
C PHE A 222 -6.14 -7.03 -20.28
N ILE A 223 -5.89 -7.18 -21.58
CA ILE A 223 -6.84 -6.84 -22.64
C ILE A 223 -8.17 -7.61 -22.44
N GLN A 224 -8.12 -8.91 -22.14
CA GLN A 224 -9.33 -9.69 -21.90
C GLN A 224 -10.09 -9.21 -20.67
N ALA A 225 -9.42 -8.88 -19.58
CA ALA A 225 -10.04 -8.32 -18.38
C ALA A 225 -10.76 -6.99 -18.68
N VAL A 226 -10.12 -6.09 -19.41
CA VAL A 226 -10.71 -4.81 -19.81
C VAL A 226 -11.93 -5.05 -20.73
N LYS A 227 -11.80 -5.92 -21.73
CA LYS A 227 -12.93 -6.28 -22.61
C LYS A 227 -14.09 -6.91 -21.83
N GLN A 228 -13.80 -7.76 -20.86
CA GLN A 228 -14.80 -8.39 -20.03
C GLN A 228 -15.51 -7.38 -19.10
N GLY A 229 -14.79 -6.43 -18.57
CA GLY A 229 -15.32 -5.44 -17.64
C GLY A 229 -16.07 -4.30 -18.35
N ARG A 230 -15.51 -3.79 -19.44
CA ARG A 230 -16.09 -2.66 -20.19
C ARG A 230 -17.10 -3.09 -21.24
N GLY A 231 -16.94 -4.27 -21.82
CA GLY A 231 -17.89 -4.83 -22.79
C GLY A 231 -18.13 -3.95 -23.99
N GLN A 232 -19.38 -3.75 -24.36
CA GLN A 232 -19.82 -2.96 -25.52
C GLN A 232 -19.57 -1.44 -25.38
N ARG A 233 -19.13 -0.98 -24.18
CA ARG A 233 -18.77 0.43 -23.97
C ARG A 233 -17.49 0.83 -24.72
N LEU A 234 -16.57 -0.14 -24.91
CA LEU A 234 -15.32 0.12 -25.62
C LEU A 234 -15.56 0.45 -27.10
N ARG A 235 -14.87 1.46 -27.56
CA ARG A 235 -14.80 1.79 -28.99
C ARG A 235 -13.67 1.01 -29.66
N ASN A 236 -13.82 0.80 -30.95
CA ASN A 236 -12.78 0.17 -31.74
C ASN A 236 -11.74 1.23 -32.14
N ASP A 237 -10.72 1.36 -31.29
CA ASP A 237 -9.59 2.25 -31.49
C ASP A 237 -8.31 1.41 -31.49
N PRO A 238 -7.43 1.53 -32.50
CA PRO A 238 -6.22 0.71 -32.62
C PRO A 238 -5.22 0.95 -31.48
N ASP A 239 -5.23 2.14 -30.89
CA ASP A 239 -4.30 2.52 -29.84
C ASP A 239 -4.82 2.24 -28.42
N LEU A 240 -6.07 1.79 -28.30
CA LEU A 240 -6.71 1.55 -27.00
C LEU A 240 -5.92 0.58 -26.11
N PHE A 241 -5.28 -0.39 -26.71
CA PHE A 241 -4.50 -1.44 -26.03
C PHE A 241 -3.01 -1.33 -26.33
N SER A 242 -2.52 -0.18 -26.78
CA SER A 242 -1.11 0.03 -27.11
C SER A 242 -0.22 0.40 -25.93
N GLY A 243 -0.81 0.60 -24.74
CA GLY A 243 -0.11 1.09 -23.55
C GLY A 243 -0.14 2.62 -23.40
N LEU A 244 -0.85 3.34 -24.28
CA LEU A 244 -1.05 4.78 -24.15
C LEU A 244 -1.91 5.13 -22.92
N VAL A 245 -1.71 6.34 -22.43
CA VAL A 245 -2.57 6.99 -21.43
C VAL A 245 -3.47 8.00 -22.10
N TRP A 246 -4.61 8.26 -21.49
CA TRP A 246 -5.66 9.14 -21.99
C TRP A 246 -6.07 10.12 -20.90
N LEU A 247 -6.35 11.36 -21.27
CA LEU A 247 -7.02 12.28 -20.37
C LEU A 247 -8.47 11.82 -20.10
N GLY A 248 -9.01 12.18 -18.96
CA GLY A 248 -10.38 11.83 -18.60
C GLY A 248 -11.38 12.23 -19.68
N GLU A 249 -11.25 13.43 -20.26
CA GLU A 249 -12.11 13.88 -21.34
C GLU A 249 -12.00 13.02 -22.61
N GLN A 250 -10.83 12.48 -22.91
CA GLN A 250 -10.59 11.58 -24.06
C GLN A 250 -11.07 10.15 -23.77
N SER A 251 -11.07 9.76 -22.51
CA SER A 251 -11.38 8.40 -22.07
C SER A 251 -12.87 8.04 -22.18
N ILE A 252 -13.76 9.02 -22.01
CA ILE A 252 -15.22 8.81 -22.06
C ILE A 252 -15.65 8.39 -23.47
N PRO A 253 -15.33 9.11 -24.55
CA PRO A 253 -15.72 8.70 -25.89
C PRO A 253 -15.07 7.37 -26.33
N LEU A 254 -13.92 6.97 -25.75
CA LEU A 254 -13.29 5.67 -25.98
C LEU A 254 -13.97 4.52 -25.20
N GLY A 255 -14.83 4.86 -24.27
CA GLY A 255 -15.50 3.87 -23.39
C GLY A 255 -14.60 3.36 -22.25
N LEU A 256 -13.48 4.02 -21.99
CA LEU A 256 -12.62 3.72 -20.85
C LEU A 256 -13.18 4.26 -19.53
N ALA A 257 -13.95 5.36 -19.57
CA ALA A 257 -14.72 5.89 -18.45
C ALA A 257 -16.19 6.07 -18.85
N ASP A 258 -17.06 6.27 -17.83
CA ASP A 258 -18.50 6.37 -18.02
C ASP A 258 -19.02 7.81 -17.87
N GLY A 259 -18.24 8.69 -17.26
CA GLY A 259 -18.63 10.10 -17.06
C GLY A 259 -17.69 10.85 -16.13
N TYR A 260 -18.02 12.11 -15.92
CA TYR A 260 -17.32 12.95 -14.92
C TYR A 260 -17.95 12.77 -13.56
N GLY A 261 -17.12 12.78 -12.51
CA GLY A 261 -17.60 12.72 -11.14
C GLY A 261 -16.49 12.72 -10.09
N SER A 262 -16.81 13.27 -8.93
CA SER A 262 -16.02 13.15 -7.68
C SER A 262 -16.69 12.15 -6.76
N VAL A 263 -15.99 11.73 -5.69
CA VAL A 263 -16.54 10.86 -4.65
C VAL A 263 -17.89 11.40 -4.15
N GLN A 264 -17.97 12.71 -3.85
CA GLN A 264 -19.15 13.35 -3.32
C GLN A 264 -20.32 13.37 -4.34
N SER A 265 -20.01 13.69 -5.61
CA SER A 265 -21.07 13.73 -6.64
C SER A 265 -21.58 12.33 -6.97
N VAL A 266 -20.70 11.31 -7.01
CA VAL A 266 -21.10 9.92 -7.28
C VAL A 266 -21.91 9.36 -6.11
N ALA A 267 -21.53 9.63 -4.86
CA ALA A 267 -22.28 9.24 -3.68
C ALA A 267 -23.70 9.85 -3.69
N ARG A 268 -23.79 11.17 -3.93
CA ARG A 268 -25.07 11.90 -3.93
C ARG A 268 -25.94 11.55 -5.14
N ASP A 269 -25.37 11.61 -6.35
CA ASP A 269 -26.17 11.63 -7.58
C ASP A 269 -26.35 10.25 -8.22
N VAL A 270 -25.40 9.32 -8.00
CA VAL A 270 -25.40 7.98 -8.59
C VAL A 270 -25.86 6.93 -7.58
N ILE A 271 -25.21 6.84 -6.42
CA ILE A 271 -25.53 5.86 -5.36
C ILE A 271 -26.79 6.30 -4.58
N LYS A 272 -27.03 7.61 -4.48
CA LYS A 272 -28.14 8.19 -3.71
C LYS A 272 -28.00 7.99 -2.19
N ALA A 273 -26.76 7.89 -1.72
CA ALA A 273 -26.39 7.85 -0.31
C ALA A 273 -25.22 8.83 -0.10
N GLU A 274 -25.54 10.08 0.27
CA GLU A 274 -24.61 11.19 0.30
C GLU A 274 -23.54 11.06 1.40
N GLU A 275 -23.91 10.38 2.50
CA GLU A 275 -22.95 10.08 3.57
C GLU A 275 -21.89 9.11 3.06
N VAL A 276 -20.61 9.46 3.27
CA VAL A 276 -19.47 8.64 2.83
C VAL A 276 -18.72 8.14 4.05
N VAL A 277 -18.64 6.82 4.19
CA VAL A 277 -17.92 6.14 5.28
C VAL A 277 -16.68 5.45 4.73
N ASP A 278 -15.51 5.72 5.32
CA ASP A 278 -14.22 5.19 4.86
C ASP A 278 -13.96 3.79 5.45
N PHE A 279 -13.99 2.78 4.59
CA PHE A 279 -13.72 1.37 4.88
C PHE A 279 -12.28 0.95 4.54
N SER A 280 -11.41 1.91 4.17
CA SER A 280 -10.03 1.59 3.90
C SER A 280 -9.34 1.08 5.18
N PRO A 281 -8.73 -0.11 5.17
CA PRO A 281 -7.96 -0.59 6.31
C PRO A 281 -6.85 0.42 6.64
N ARG A 282 -6.79 0.81 7.88
CA ARG A 282 -5.74 1.72 8.36
C ARG A 282 -4.59 0.84 8.83
N GLY A 283 -3.44 0.92 8.17
CA GLY A 283 -2.22 0.28 8.65
C GLY A 283 -1.98 0.60 10.13
N ASP A 284 -1.40 -0.33 10.84
CA ASP A 284 -1.18 -0.27 12.30
C ASP A 284 -0.55 1.07 12.69
N LEU A 285 -0.92 1.62 13.85
CA LEU A 285 -0.37 2.88 14.35
C LEU A 285 1.16 2.87 14.36
N ALA A 286 1.76 1.70 14.66
CA ALA A 286 3.19 1.48 14.60
C ALA A 286 3.76 1.70 13.18
N ASP A 287 3.10 1.17 12.14
CA ASP A 287 3.50 1.35 10.73
C ASP A 287 3.37 2.82 10.28
N ARG A 288 2.34 3.51 10.75
CA ARG A 288 2.15 4.94 10.47
C ARG A 288 3.23 5.79 11.12
N PHE A 289 3.63 5.48 12.36
CA PHE A 289 4.75 6.10 13.05
C PHE A 289 6.08 5.78 12.37
N ALA A 290 6.31 4.53 11.99
CA ALA A 290 7.53 4.09 11.28
C ALA A 290 7.68 4.82 9.94
N LYS A 291 6.63 4.91 9.13
CA LYS A 291 6.65 5.63 7.86
C LYS A 291 6.87 7.15 8.05
N ARG A 292 6.33 7.76 9.11
CA ARG A 292 6.44 9.20 9.38
C ARG A 292 7.81 9.60 9.93
N PHE A 293 8.49 8.71 10.63
CA PHE A 293 9.80 8.96 11.24
C PHE A 293 10.97 8.29 10.52
N GLY A 294 10.73 7.63 9.38
CA GLY A 294 11.78 7.00 8.57
C GLY A 294 12.49 5.83 9.25
N VAL A 295 11.88 5.25 10.28
CA VAL A 295 12.44 4.12 11.02
C VAL A 295 11.72 2.85 10.58
N GLU A 296 12.42 1.96 9.89
CA GLU A 296 11.97 0.58 9.69
C GLU A 296 12.02 -0.17 11.03
N PHE A 297 11.00 0.01 11.85
CA PHE A 297 10.97 -0.55 13.20
C PHE A 297 10.68 -2.06 13.21
N SER A 298 10.02 -2.59 12.17
CA SER A 298 9.52 -3.98 12.18
C SER A 298 10.60 -5.03 11.91
N SER A 299 11.56 -4.76 11.02
CA SER A 299 12.62 -5.73 10.70
C SER A 299 13.72 -5.80 11.77
N GLY A 300 14.03 -4.68 12.42
CA GLY A 300 15.06 -4.60 13.46
C GLY A 300 14.66 -5.30 14.77
N VAL A 301 13.43 -5.13 15.23
CA VAL A 301 12.95 -5.74 16.47
C VAL A 301 12.75 -7.25 16.30
N HIS A 302 12.24 -7.71 15.16
CA HIS A 302 12.05 -9.14 14.90
C HIS A 302 13.39 -9.90 14.80
N SER A 303 14.39 -9.30 14.14
CA SER A 303 15.72 -9.90 14.07
C SER A 303 16.44 -9.91 15.44
N TYR A 304 16.25 -8.87 16.25
CA TYR A 304 16.84 -8.78 17.59
C TYR A 304 16.20 -9.76 18.57
N LEU A 305 14.88 -9.93 18.53
CA LEU A 305 14.18 -10.92 19.33
C LEU A 305 14.51 -12.36 18.89
N ASN A 306 14.60 -12.63 17.61
CA ASN A 306 15.03 -13.94 17.11
C ASN A 306 16.47 -14.27 17.52
N GLN A 307 17.35 -13.27 17.60
CA GLN A 307 18.75 -13.47 18.05
C GLN A 307 18.84 -13.72 19.55
N LEU A 308 17.93 -13.15 20.36
CA LEU A 308 17.86 -13.36 21.81
C LEU A 308 17.22 -14.70 22.22
N PHE A 309 16.34 -15.24 21.39
CA PHE A 309 15.60 -16.47 21.70
C PHE A 309 16.00 -17.68 20.86
N SER A 310 17.01 -17.57 19.99
CA SER A 310 17.56 -18.73 19.30
C SER A 310 18.43 -19.55 20.27
N PRO A 311 18.10 -20.82 20.55
CA PRO A 311 18.95 -21.66 21.38
C PRO A 311 20.25 -21.92 20.62
N GLN A 312 21.36 -21.45 21.16
CA GLN A 312 22.69 -21.83 20.68
C GLN A 312 22.91 -23.29 21.08
N LEU A 313 22.65 -24.22 20.15
CA LEU A 313 23.15 -25.58 20.26
C LEU A 313 24.68 -25.54 20.02
N ARG A 314 25.42 -25.75 21.07
CA ARG A 314 26.84 -26.13 21.04
C ARG A 314 26.95 -27.64 20.92
#